data_90962ff046504fbc68f5e3f9518de0a8
#
_entry.id   90962ff046504fbc68f5e3f9518de0a8
#
_cell.length_a   1.000
_cell.length_b   1.000
_cell.length_c   1.000
_cell.angle_alpha   90.00
_cell.angle_beta   90.00
_cell.angle_gamma   90.00
#
_symmetry.space_group_name_H-M   'P 1'
#
loop_
_entity.id
_entity.type
_entity.pdbx_description
1 polymer ?
#
loop_
_entity_poly.entity_id
_entity_poly.type
_entity_poly.pdbx_seq_one_letter_code
_entity_poly.pdbx_strand_id
1 'polypeptide(L)'
;MPQRDPDIYASAHLRHLLAEEAAAMAPLLQRCAGSNALLLSALSHDHPPVLPLLGYWTRMRLVGKRYQGDVKARADEPLPFADDAFGLVLLRHAMEVAPAPQALLQEACRVLAPGGVLAITGLHPLSAWLPWVYWQRRHSTMPALTSPLRLERWVRAGELDIERVERVGHVWPNAGAKARGAHPLGGAYMLIARKNRRVATLPKRKPALVPAAVNVKLAPGARRDTSPDT
;
A
#
# COMPACT_ATOMS: atom_id res chain seq x y z
N MET A 1 -17.68 25.20 -21.84
CA MET A 1 -17.66 24.63 -20.48
C MET A 1 -17.02 23.25 -20.58
N PRO A 2 -15.96 22.91 -19.84
CA PRO A 2 -15.40 21.56 -19.88
C PRO A 2 -16.44 20.61 -19.30
N GLN A 3 -16.90 19.70 -20.14
CA GLN A 3 -17.83 18.65 -19.79
C GLN A 3 -17.10 17.77 -18.76
N ARG A 4 -17.53 17.83 -17.48
CA ARG A 4 -17.01 16.92 -16.46
C ARG A 4 -17.38 15.51 -16.90
N ASP A 5 -16.37 14.68 -17.17
CA ASP A 5 -16.57 13.24 -17.37
C ASP A 5 -17.40 12.71 -16.19
N PRO A 6 -18.55 12.08 -16.44
CA PRO A 6 -19.36 11.54 -15.37
C PRO A 6 -18.52 10.52 -14.59
N ASP A 7 -18.34 10.77 -13.31
CA ASP A 7 -17.64 9.84 -12.40
C ASP A 7 -18.44 8.54 -12.34
N ILE A 8 -17.97 7.49 -12.99
CA ILE A 8 -18.68 6.18 -13.00
C ILE A 8 -18.86 5.63 -11.61
N TYR A 9 -17.90 5.92 -10.69
CA TYR A 9 -17.95 5.46 -9.32
C TYR A 9 -19.08 6.13 -8.51
N ALA A 10 -19.62 7.25 -8.99
CA ALA A 10 -20.79 7.91 -8.41
C ALA A 10 -22.12 7.20 -8.76
N SER A 11 -22.11 6.23 -9.70
CA SER A 11 -23.32 5.49 -10.06
C SER A 11 -23.85 4.62 -8.90
N ALA A 12 -25.15 4.45 -8.79
CA ALA A 12 -25.77 3.66 -7.72
C ALA A 12 -25.25 2.20 -7.69
N HIS A 13 -25.04 1.61 -8.86
CA HIS A 13 -24.55 0.24 -9.01
C HIS A 13 -23.12 0.08 -8.47
N LEU A 14 -22.21 0.98 -8.86
CA LEU A 14 -20.83 0.93 -8.36
C LEU A 14 -20.74 1.29 -6.89
N ARG A 15 -21.53 2.22 -6.39
CA ARG A 15 -21.58 2.51 -4.94
C ARG A 15 -21.88 1.27 -4.10
N HIS A 16 -22.78 0.40 -4.59
CA HIS A 16 -23.09 -0.87 -3.92
C HIS A 16 -21.90 -1.81 -3.90
N LEU A 17 -21.25 -1.99 -5.06
CA LEU A 17 -20.03 -2.81 -5.17
C LEU A 17 -18.92 -2.29 -4.26
N LEU A 18 -18.70 -0.98 -4.23
CA LEU A 18 -17.71 -0.32 -3.38
C LEU A 18 -18.01 -0.47 -1.88
N ALA A 19 -19.28 -0.51 -1.50
CA ALA A 19 -19.69 -0.75 -0.11
C ALA A 19 -19.38 -2.20 0.31
N GLU A 20 -19.65 -3.18 -0.57
CA GLU A 20 -19.31 -4.58 -0.32
C GLU A 20 -17.79 -4.81 -0.25
N GLU A 21 -17.04 -4.17 -1.15
CA GLU A 21 -15.59 -4.16 -1.13
C GLU A 21 -15.06 -3.60 0.20
N ALA A 22 -15.58 -2.46 0.64
CA ALA A 22 -15.18 -1.86 1.92
C ALA A 22 -15.49 -2.78 3.11
N ALA A 23 -16.65 -3.43 3.11
CA ALA A 23 -17.04 -4.37 4.15
C ALA A 23 -16.16 -5.63 4.18
N ALA A 24 -15.76 -6.14 3.01
CA ALA A 24 -14.84 -7.27 2.90
C ALA A 24 -13.40 -6.91 3.32
N MET A 25 -12.96 -5.70 3.02
CA MET A 25 -11.61 -5.22 3.29
C MET A 25 -11.41 -4.88 4.78
N ALA A 26 -12.40 -4.30 5.44
CA ALA A 26 -12.29 -3.80 6.81
C ALA A 26 -11.69 -4.82 7.81
N PRO A 27 -12.16 -6.09 7.90
CA PRO A 27 -11.61 -7.06 8.85
C PRO A 27 -10.15 -7.43 8.55
N LEU A 28 -9.73 -7.36 7.29
CA LEU A 28 -8.38 -7.70 6.87
C LEU A 28 -7.37 -6.60 7.26
N LEU A 29 -7.82 -5.36 7.27
CA LEU A 29 -7.00 -4.20 7.63
C LEU A 29 -6.99 -3.89 9.13
N GLN A 30 -7.86 -4.49 9.94
CA GLN A 30 -7.94 -4.22 11.40
C GLN A 30 -6.62 -4.43 12.14
N ARG A 31 -5.76 -5.30 11.64
CA ARG A 31 -4.44 -5.59 12.23
C ARG A 31 -3.32 -4.69 11.71
N CYS A 32 -3.63 -3.81 10.75
CA CYS A 32 -2.64 -2.85 10.28
C CYS A 32 -2.39 -1.81 11.36
N ALA A 33 -1.14 -1.63 11.71
CA ALA A 33 -0.70 -0.68 12.72
C ALA A 33 0.32 0.29 12.12
N GLY A 34 0.34 1.51 12.62
CA GLY A 34 1.28 2.52 12.20
C GLY A 34 0.81 3.92 12.55
N SER A 35 1.72 4.88 12.53
CA SER A 35 1.38 6.28 12.78
C SER A 35 0.62 6.91 11.60
N ASN A 36 0.94 6.51 10.37
CA ASN A 36 0.42 7.12 9.15
C ASN A 36 -0.09 6.08 8.17
N ALA A 37 -1.19 6.39 7.49
CA ALA A 37 -1.73 5.64 6.38
C ALA A 37 -2.00 6.56 5.18
N LEU A 38 -1.84 6.03 3.97
CA LEU A 38 -2.08 6.73 2.72
C LEU A 38 -3.29 6.10 2.00
N LEU A 39 -4.27 6.90 1.65
CA LEU A 39 -5.37 6.53 0.76
C LEU A 39 -5.19 7.25 -0.57
N LEU A 40 -4.94 6.49 -1.63
CA LEU A 40 -4.98 6.94 -3.02
C LEU A 40 -6.22 6.37 -3.69
N SER A 41 -7.13 7.22 -4.12
CA SER A 41 -8.44 6.80 -4.62
C SER A 41 -8.80 7.45 -5.95
N ALA A 42 -9.57 6.72 -6.77
CA ALA A 42 -10.27 7.29 -7.93
C ALA A 42 -11.63 7.90 -7.55
N LEU A 43 -12.14 7.59 -6.38
CA LEU A 43 -13.50 7.90 -5.93
C LEU A 43 -13.64 9.37 -5.50
N SER A 44 -14.77 10.00 -5.85
CA SER A 44 -15.04 11.40 -5.49
C SER A 44 -15.32 11.61 -4.01
N HIS A 45 -15.94 10.62 -3.36
CA HIS A 45 -16.30 10.65 -1.95
C HIS A 45 -15.82 9.35 -1.29
N ASP A 46 -14.52 9.27 -1.07
CA ASP A 46 -13.93 8.11 -0.40
C ASP A 46 -13.61 8.43 1.05
N HIS A 47 -14.08 7.56 1.93
CA HIS A 47 -13.78 7.63 3.34
C HIS A 47 -12.89 6.44 3.71
N PRO A 48 -11.74 6.68 4.33
CA PRO A 48 -10.90 5.60 4.80
C PRO A 48 -11.63 4.76 5.85
N PRO A 49 -11.36 3.46 5.92
CA PRO A 49 -11.91 2.62 6.99
C PRO A 49 -11.40 3.09 8.35
N VAL A 50 -12.25 2.96 9.37
CA VAL A 50 -11.84 3.23 10.76
C VAL A 50 -10.99 2.05 11.23
N LEU A 51 -9.70 2.29 11.46
CA LEU A 51 -8.73 1.30 11.89
C LEU A 51 -8.12 1.72 13.23
N PRO A 52 -8.36 0.95 14.31
CA PRO A 52 -8.03 1.39 15.68
C PRO A 52 -6.53 1.48 15.96
N LEU A 53 -5.71 0.77 15.19
CA LEU A 53 -4.24 0.73 15.37
C LEU A 53 -3.49 1.66 14.41
N LEU A 54 -4.21 2.42 13.58
CA LEU A 54 -3.66 3.42 12.67
C LEU A 54 -3.96 4.83 13.16
N GLY A 55 -2.95 5.71 13.14
CA GLY A 55 -3.06 7.07 13.61
C GLY A 55 -3.73 8.00 12.59
N TYR A 56 -3.00 8.38 11.59
CA TYR A 56 -3.42 9.44 10.67
C TYR A 56 -3.59 8.95 9.23
N TRP A 57 -4.65 9.43 8.54
CA TRP A 57 -4.87 9.18 7.13
C TRP A 57 -4.50 10.41 6.30
N THR A 58 -3.62 10.22 5.34
CA THR A 58 -3.41 11.16 4.23
C THR A 58 -4.24 10.70 3.05
N ARG A 59 -5.16 11.53 2.57
CA ARG A 59 -6.09 11.19 1.48
C ARG A 59 -5.72 11.96 0.22
N MET A 60 -5.56 11.23 -0.87
CA MET A 60 -5.32 11.79 -2.19
C MET A 60 -6.24 11.13 -3.21
N ARG A 61 -6.91 11.95 -4.00
CA ARG A 61 -7.73 11.50 -5.11
C ARG A 61 -7.03 11.76 -6.43
N LEU A 62 -7.00 10.79 -7.30
CA LEU A 62 -6.47 10.94 -8.65
C LEU A 62 -7.56 11.44 -9.61
N VAL A 63 -7.36 12.63 -10.18
CA VAL A 63 -8.26 13.26 -11.15
C VAL A 63 -7.44 13.63 -12.38
N GLY A 64 -7.61 12.86 -13.45
CA GLY A 64 -6.80 12.99 -14.66
C GLY A 64 -5.32 12.76 -14.38
N LYS A 65 -4.49 13.80 -14.48
CA LYS A 65 -3.05 13.76 -14.25
C LYS A 65 -2.61 14.42 -12.93
N ARG A 66 -3.53 14.61 -11.99
CA ARG A 66 -3.24 15.31 -10.74
C ARG A 66 -3.84 14.60 -9.53
N TYR A 67 -3.07 14.57 -8.46
CA TYR A 67 -3.58 14.22 -7.15
C TYR A 67 -4.17 15.46 -6.47
N GLN A 68 -5.32 15.28 -5.82
CA GLN A 68 -6.06 16.29 -5.06
C GLN A 68 -6.48 15.70 -3.71
N GLY A 69 -6.53 16.51 -2.68
CA GLY A 69 -6.92 16.10 -1.34
C GLY A 69 -6.07 16.80 -0.29
N ASP A 70 -5.63 16.07 0.71
CA ASP A 70 -4.80 16.62 1.79
C ASP A 70 -3.44 17.09 1.25
N VAL A 71 -2.95 16.45 0.18
CA VAL A 71 -1.76 16.87 -0.57
C VAL A 71 -2.10 16.95 -2.05
N LYS A 72 -1.53 17.96 -2.73
CA LYS A 72 -1.65 18.14 -4.17
C LYS A 72 -0.33 17.82 -4.85
N ALA A 73 -0.37 16.98 -5.89
CA ALA A 73 0.81 16.60 -6.67
C ALA A 73 0.42 16.26 -8.11
N ARG A 74 1.41 16.10 -8.98
CA ARG A 74 1.22 15.60 -10.35
C ARG A 74 1.34 14.08 -10.35
N ALA A 75 0.59 13.43 -11.23
CA ALA A 75 0.62 11.97 -11.34
C ALA A 75 1.80 11.43 -12.17
N ASP A 76 2.52 12.31 -12.87
CA ASP A 76 3.74 12.02 -13.62
C ASP A 76 5.02 12.27 -12.81
N GLU A 77 4.89 12.73 -11.56
CA GLU A 77 5.98 12.96 -10.62
C GLU A 77 5.93 11.94 -9.47
N PRO A 78 7.06 11.69 -8.79
CA PRO A 78 7.07 10.87 -7.58
C PRO A 78 6.09 11.43 -6.52
N LEU A 79 5.54 10.54 -5.71
CA LEU A 79 4.69 10.97 -4.60
C LEU A 79 5.50 11.83 -3.61
N PRO A 80 4.95 12.97 -3.14
CA PRO A 80 5.68 13.94 -2.31
C PRO A 80 5.81 13.47 -0.84
N PHE A 81 6.21 12.22 -0.67
CA PHE A 81 6.43 11.60 0.62
C PHE A 81 7.81 10.94 0.67
N ALA A 82 8.39 10.89 1.87
CA ALA A 82 9.62 10.16 2.10
C ALA A 82 9.44 8.65 1.91
N ASP A 83 10.55 7.95 1.71
CA ASP A 83 10.56 6.49 1.73
C ASP A 83 10.09 5.99 3.09
N ASP A 84 9.40 4.84 3.08
CA ASP A 84 8.98 4.15 4.30
C ASP A 84 8.08 4.98 5.25
N ALA A 85 7.35 5.98 4.72
CA ALA A 85 6.56 6.93 5.51
C ALA A 85 5.23 6.36 6.05
N PHE A 86 4.69 5.30 5.44
CA PHE A 86 3.34 4.80 5.75
C PHE A 86 3.33 3.34 6.18
N GLY A 87 2.61 3.04 7.27
CA GLY A 87 2.36 1.66 7.70
C GLY A 87 1.29 0.94 6.87
N LEU A 88 0.41 1.70 6.22
CA LEU A 88 -0.61 1.20 5.28
C LEU A 88 -0.69 2.13 4.07
N VAL A 89 -0.69 1.54 2.87
CA VAL A 89 -1.04 2.23 1.62
C VAL A 89 -2.25 1.52 1.01
N LEU A 90 -3.33 2.26 0.80
CA LEU A 90 -4.57 1.77 0.22
C LEU A 90 -4.81 2.42 -1.14
N LEU A 91 -4.75 1.63 -2.21
CA LEU A 91 -5.03 2.04 -3.59
C LEU A 91 -6.44 1.59 -3.98
N ARG A 92 -7.43 2.50 -3.87
CA ARG A 92 -8.83 2.20 -4.23
C ARG A 92 -9.15 2.64 -5.63
N HIS A 93 -9.26 1.70 -6.55
CA HIS A 93 -9.51 1.93 -7.97
C HIS A 93 -8.52 2.91 -8.63
N ALA A 94 -7.46 3.29 -7.92
CA ALA A 94 -6.47 4.26 -8.39
C ALA A 94 -5.66 3.72 -9.57
N MET A 95 -5.39 2.42 -9.59
CA MET A 95 -4.64 1.76 -10.66
C MET A 95 -5.36 1.83 -12.03
N GLU A 96 -6.68 1.91 -12.02
CA GLU A 96 -7.50 1.93 -13.25
C GLU A 96 -7.50 3.29 -13.95
N VAL A 97 -7.28 4.35 -13.19
CA VAL A 97 -7.30 5.73 -13.69
C VAL A 97 -5.91 6.36 -13.75
N ALA A 98 -4.91 5.67 -13.21
CA ALA A 98 -3.54 6.14 -13.24
C ALA A 98 -2.98 6.19 -14.67
N PRO A 99 -2.33 7.28 -15.09
CA PRO A 99 -1.70 7.38 -16.40
C PRO A 99 -0.54 6.37 -16.56
N ALA A 100 0.12 6.00 -15.47
CA ALA A 100 1.19 5.01 -15.41
C ALA A 100 1.00 4.09 -14.19
N PRO A 101 0.13 3.05 -14.27
CA PRO A 101 -0.20 2.20 -13.12
C PRO A 101 1.00 1.53 -12.47
N GLN A 102 1.97 1.09 -13.28
CA GLN A 102 3.18 0.46 -12.76
C GLN A 102 4.03 1.45 -11.94
N ALA A 103 4.18 2.68 -12.41
CA ALA A 103 4.91 3.72 -11.69
C ALA A 103 4.20 4.09 -10.37
N LEU A 104 2.86 4.18 -10.40
CA LEU A 104 2.07 4.39 -9.18
C LEU A 104 2.31 3.28 -8.15
N LEU A 105 2.33 2.03 -8.59
CA LEU A 105 2.60 0.90 -7.70
C LEU A 105 4.02 0.94 -7.13
N GLN A 106 5.03 1.28 -7.95
CA GLN A 106 6.41 1.44 -7.48
C GLN A 106 6.51 2.53 -6.42
N GLU A 107 5.84 3.67 -6.63
CA GLU A 107 5.79 4.74 -5.64
C GLU A 107 5.06 4.32 -4.35
N ALA A 108 3.96 3.57 -4.47
CA ALA A 108 3.27 2.99 -3.32
C ALA A 108 4.19 2.05 -2.52
N CYS A 109 4.99 1.23 -3.21
CA CYS A 109 5.98 0.36 -2.56
C CYS A 109 7.13 1.16 -1.92
N ARG A 110 7.56 2.27 -2.53
CA ARG A 110 8.62 3.13 -1.99
C ARG A 110 8.19 3.78 -0.67
N VAL A 111 7.01 4.38 -0.65
CA VAL A 111 6.50 5.11 0.53
C VAL A 111 5.98 4.18 1.63
N LEU A 112 5.80 2.90 1.35
CA LEU A 112 5.35 1.90 2.32
C LEU A 112 6.51 1.46 3.22
N ALA A 113 6.32 1.52 4.53
CA ALA A 113 7.30 1.13 5.53
C ALA A 113 7.57 -0.40 5.52
N PRO A 114 8.77 -0.85 5.92
CA PRO A 114 9.07 -2.26 6.09
C PRO A 114 8.09 -2.94 7.07
N GLY A 115 7.48 -4.03 6.64
CA GLY A 115 6.40 -4.70 7.37
C GLY A 115 5.03 -4.05 7.22
N GLY A 116 4.94 -2.93 6.50
CA GLY A 116 3.69 -2.25 6.17
C GLY A 116 2.84 -3.05 5.18
N VAL A 117 1.57 -2.67 5.07
CA VAL A 117 0.58 -3.35 4.24
C VAL A 117 0.22 -2.49 3.04
N LEU A 118 0.24 -3.09 1.86
CA LEU A 118 -0.32 -2.56 0.63
C LEU A 118 -1.66 -3.25 0.36
N ALA A 119 -2.73 -2.48 0.28
CA ALA A 119 -4.04 -2.97 -0.15
C ALA A 119 -4.41 -2.32 -1.48
N ILE A 120 -4.79 -3.12 -2.46
CA ILE A 120 -5.17 -2.67 -3.80
C ILE A 120 -6.55 -3.21 -4.11
N THR A 121 -7.44 -2.33 -4.56
CA THR A 121 -8.75 -2.75 -5.06
C THR A 121 -8.98 -2.22 -6.46
N GLY A 122 -9.80 -2.94 -7.22
CA GLY A 122 -10.13 -2.57 -8.58
C GLY A 122 -11.20 -3.46 -9.22
N LEU A 123 -11.70 -3.06 -10.37
CA LEU A 123 -12.62 -3.86 -11.16
C LEU A 123 -11.91 -5.06 -11.77
N HIS A 124 -12.51 -6.23 -11.66
CA HIS A 124 -11.91 -7.43 -12.22
C HIS A 124 -12.11 -7.46 -13.74
N PRO A 125 -11.03 -7.60 -14.54
CA PRO A 125 -11.10 -7.52 -16.01
C PRO A 125 -11.95 -8.61 -16.67
N LEU A 126 -12.20 -9.74 -16.00
CA LEU A 126 -13.06 -10.83 -16.44
C LEU A 126 -14.36 -10.87 -15.63
N SER A 127 -14.94 -9.71 -15.31
CA SER A 127 -16.22 -9.64 -14.63
C SER A 127 -17.35 -9.26 -15.58
N ALA A 128 -18.56 -9.64 -15.22
CA ALA A 128 -19.76 -9.21 -15.93
C ALA A 128 -20.04 -7.69 -15.82
N TRP A 129 -19.29 -6.99 -14.98
CA TRP A 129 -19.32 -5.54 -14.87
C TRP A 129 -18.66 -4.84 -16.05
N LEU A 130 -17.73 -5.52 -16.75
CA LEU A 130 -16.96 -4.91 -17.83
C LEU A 130 -17.84 -4.41 -18.99
N PRO A 131 -18.80 -5.19 -19.52
CA PRO A 131 -19.70 -4.70 -20.58
C PRO A 131 -20.51 -3.49 -20.13
N TRP A 132 -20.94 -3.46 -18.87
CA TRP A 132 -21.68 -2.34 -18.30
C TRP A 132 -20.81 -1.08 -18.18
N VAL A 133 -19.58 -1.21 -17.65
CA VAL A 133 -18.62 -0.10 -17.58
C VAL A 133 -18.29 0.42 -18.98
N TYR A 134 -18.14 -0.48 -19.95
CA TYR A 134 -17.89 -0.13 -21.34
C TYR A 134 -19.05 0.68 -21.92
N TRP A 135 -20.28 0.27 -21.67
CA TRP A 135 -21.47 0.97 -22.13
C TRP A 135 -21.62 2.34 -21.49
N GLN A 136 -21.34 2.45 -20.18
CA GLN A 136 -21.39 3.72 -19.45
C GLN A 136 -20.31 4.71 -19.90
N ARG A 137 -19.16 4.22 -20.31
CA ARG A 137 -18.00 5.03 -20.72
C ARG A 137 -17.78 5.12 -22.22
N ARG A 138 -18.74 4.76 -23.03
CA ARG A 138 -18.59 4.78 -24.50
C ARG A 138 -18.16 6.13 -25.09
N HIS A 139 -18.27 7.22 -24.32
CA HIS A 139 -17.87 8.58 -24.71
C HIS A 139 -16.74 9.15 -23.83
N SER A 140 -16.12 8.35 -22.98
CA SER A 140 -15.09 8.77 -22.03
C SER A 140 -13.88 7.83 -22.05
N THR A 141 -12.78 8.25 -21.44
CA THR A 141 -11.56 7.43 -21.31
C THR A 141 -11.85 6.15 -20.53
N MET A 142 -11.53 5.01 -21.12
CA MET A 142 -11.70 3.70 -20.51
C MET A 142 -10.70 3.51 -19.36
N PRO A 143 -11.11 2.89 -18.24
CA PRO A 143 -10.19 2.52 -17.18
C PRO A 143 -9.16 1.49 -17.70
N ALA A 144 -7.91 1.67 -17.32
CA ALA A 144 -6.84 0.74 -17.66
C ALA A 144 -6.91 -0.48 -16.74
N LEU A 145 -7.72 -1.47 -17.10
CA LEU A 145 -7.87 -2.68 -16.30
C LEU A 145 -6.57 -3.50 -16.31
N THR A 146 -5.98 -3.64 -15.13
CA THR A 146 -4.76 -4.44 -14.97
C THR A 146 -5.13 -5.88 -14.69
N SER A 147 -4.56 -6.82 -15.48
CA SER A 147 -4.72 -8.25 -15.23
C SER A 147 -4.16 -8.61 -13.84
N PRO A 148 -4.85 -9.43 -13.03
CA PRO A 148 -4.38 -9.88 -11.73
C PRO A 148 -2.96 -10.47 -11.78
N LEU A 149 -2.64 -11.28 -12.80
CA LEU A 149 -1.30 -11.85 -12.98
C LEU A 149 -0.21 -10.80 -13.21
N ARG A 150 -0.55 -9.72 -13.92
CA ARG A 150 0.39 -8.60 -14.13
C ARG A 150 0.59 -7.84 -12.83
N LEU A 151 -0.48 -7.61 -12.09
CA LEU A 151 -0.43 -6.95 -10.80
C LEU A 151 0.39 -7.74 -9.78
N GLU A 152 0.18 -9.06 -9.68
CA GLU A 152 0.99 -9.94 -8.83
C GLU A 152 2.48 -9.85 -9.18
N ARG A 153 2.82 -9.86 -10.45
CA ARG A 153 4.21 -9.74 -10.90
C ARG A 153 4.83 -8.42 -10.47
N TRP A 154 4.09 -7.32 -10.59
CA TRP A 154 4.56 -6.01 -10.18
C TRP A 154 4.71 -5.89 -8.66
N VAL A 155 3.77 -6.45 -7.91
CA VAL A 155 3.81 -6.47 -6.43
C VAL A 155 5.04 -7.25 -5.95
N ARG A 156 5.28 -8.42 -6.51
CA ARG A 156 6.47 -9.23 -6.17
C ARG A 156 7.78 -8.54 -6.56
N ALA A 157 7.81 -7.83 -7.69
CA ALA A 157 8.97 -7.04 -8.09
C ALA A 157 9.25 -5.87 -7.13
N GLY A 158 8.22 -5.40 -6.39
CA GLY A 158 8.35 -4.40 -5.34
C GLY A 158 8.77 -4.95 -3.97
N GLU A 159 9.25 -6.20 -3.89
CA GLU A 159 9.65 -6.88 -2.65
C GLU A 159 8.50 -7.02 -1.64
N LEU A 160 7.26 -7.20 -2.13
CA LEU A 160 6.11 -7.46 -1.29
C LEU A 160 5.67 -8.93 -1.40
N ASP A 161 5.34 -9.51 -0.26
CA ASP A 161 4.70 -10.83 -0.17
C ASP A 161 3.18 -10.68 -0.22
N ILE A 162 2.56 -11.37 -1.16
CA ILE A 162 1.11 -11.36 -1.33
C ILE A 162 0.49 -12.26 -0.27
N GLU A 163 -0.28 -11.65 0.65
CA GLU A 163 -0.96 -12.38 1.71
C GLU A 163 -2.34 -12.88 1.27
N ARG A 164 -3.02 -12.11 0.39
CA ARG A 164 -4.38 -12.41 0.00
C ARG A 164 -4.74 -11.81 -1.35
N VAL A 165 -5.46 -12.60 -2.16
CA VAL A 165 -6.12 -12.12 -3.38
C VAL A 165 -7.53 -12.69 -3.36
N GLU A 166 -8.54 -11.82 -3.40
CA GLU A 166 -9.94 -12.21 -3.39
C GLU A 166 -10.72 -11.44 -4.45
N ARG A 167 -11.78 -12.06 -4.95
CA ARG A 167 -12.81 -11.38 -5.70
C ARG A 167 -14.00 -11.10 -4.77
N VAL A 168 -14.53 -9.91 -4.87
CA VAL A 168 -15.58 -9.42 -3.98
C VAL A 168 -16.71 -8.79 -4.78
N GLY A 169 -17.85 -8.69 -4.11
CA GLY A 169 -19.00 -8.01 -4.65
C GLY A 169 -19.86 -8.84 -5.59
N HIS A 170 -20.94 -8.23 -6.04
CA HIS A 170 -21.95 -8.86 -6.90
C HIS A 170 -21.39 -9.25 -8.26
N VAL A 171 -21.95 -10.33 -8.82
CA VAL A 171 -21.58 -10.82 -10.17
C VAL A 171 -22.09 -9.86 -11.26
N TRP A 172 -23.28 -9.30 -11.09
CA TRP A 172 -23.95 -8.42 -12.06
C TRP A 172 -24.29 -7.05 -11.49
N PRO A 173 -24.29 -5.99 -12.29
CA PRO A 173 -24.66 -4.64 -11.84
C PRO A 173 -26.05 -4.50 -11.23
N ASN A 174 -26.98 -5.39 -11.54
CA ASN A 174 -28.38 -5.33 -11.08
C ASN A 174 -28.76 -6.45 -10.09
N ALA A 175 -27.79 -7.21 -9.59
CA ALA A 175 -28.08 -8.25 -8.61
C ALA A 175 -28.51 -7.63 -7.29
N GLY A 176 -29.67 -8.01 -6.80
CA GLY A 176 -30.21 -7.53 -5.51
C GLY A 176 -29.28 -7.87 -4.34
N ALA A 177 -29.33 -7.02 -3.33
CA ALA A 177 -28.38 -6.79 -2.24
C ALA A 177 -28.10 -7.96 -1.28
N LYS A 178 -27.84 -9.18 -1.71
CA LYS A 178 -27.58 -10.30 -0.80
C LYS A 178 -26.17 -10.91 -0.84
N ALA A 179 -25.31 -10.54 -1.79
CA ALA A 179 -23.96 -11.07 -1.80
C ALA A 179 -23.07 -10.26 -0.85
N ARG A 180 -22.85 -10.76 0.35
CA ARG A 180 -21.87 -10.24 1.30
C ARG A 180 -20.64 -11.15 1.30
N GLY A 181 -19.47 -10.62 0.98
CA GLY A 181 -18.20 -11.32 1.11
C GLY A 181 -17.52 -11.71 -0.21
N ALA A 182 -16.52 -12.58 -0.10
CA ALA A 182 -15.76 -13.07 -1.24
C ALA A 182 -16.62 -13.96 -2.14
N HIS A 183 -16.61 -13.69 -3.46
CA HIS A 183 -17.34 -14.48 -4.43
C HIS A 183 -16.46 -14.75 -5.66
N PRO A 184 -16.31 -15.99 -6.13
CA PRO A 184 -15.41 -16.35 -7.24
C PRO A 184 -15.62 -15.56 -8.53
N LEU A 185 -16.84 -15.07 -8.75
CA LEU A 185 -17.22 -14.27 -9.92
C LEU A 185 -17.47 -12.80 -9.56
N GLY A 186 -17.01 -12.33 -8.40
CA GLY A 186 -17.20 -10.96 -7.95
C GLY A 186 -16.72 -9.90 -8.94
N GLY A 187 -17.38 -8.75 -8.92
CA GLY A 187 -17.13 -7.64 -9.84
C GLY A 187 -15.81 -6.92 -9.61
N ALA A 188 -15.34 -6.89 -8.36
CA ALA A 188 -14.09 -6.28 -7.97
C ALA A 188 -13.08 -7.34 -7.49
N TYR A 189 -11.81 -6.99 -7.53
CA TYR A 189 -10.74 -7.75 -6.88
C TYR A 189 -10.17 -6.93 -5.72
N MET A 190 -9.64 -7.63 -4.75
CA MET A 190 -8.88 -7.10 -3.64
C MET A 190 -7.57 -7.89 -3.49
N LEU A 191 -6.45 -7.19 -3.44
CA LEU A 191 -5.13 -7.75 -3.22
C LEU A 191 -4.53 -7.10 -1.97
N ILE A 192 -4.05 -7.92 -1.05
CA ILE A 192 -3.32 -7.49 0.15
C ILE A 192 -1.93 -8.09 0.09
N ALA A 193 -0.94 -7.23 0.23
CA ALA A 193 0.46 -7.62 0.25
C ALA A 193 1.19 -6.90 1.39
N ARG A 194 2.24 -7.51 1.90
CA ARG A 194 3.08 -6.97 2.97
C ARG A 194 4.49 -6.74 2.47
N LYS A 195 5.04 -5.57 2.78
CA LYS A 195 6.44 -5.26 2.46
C LYS A 195 7.36 -6.05 3.37
N ASN A 196 8.33 -6.73 2.79
CA ASN A 196 9.30 -7.52 3.53
C ASN A 196 10.05 -6.62 4.52
N ARG A 197 10.19 -7.10 5.76
CA ARG A 197 11.05 -6.44 6.73
C ARG A 197 12.49 -6.63 6.26
N ARG A 198 13.13 -5.56 5.85
CA ARG A 198 14.59 -5.60 5.70
C ARG A 198 15.16 -5.91 7.08
N VAL A 199 15.57 -7.14 7.28
CA VAL A 199 16.43 -7.45 8.42
C VAL A 199 17.70 -6.66 8.13
N ALA A 200 17.88 -5.54 8.86
CA ALA A 200 19.16 -4.85 8.84
C ALA A 200 20.18 -5.88 9.33
N THR A 201 20.92 -6.46 8.40
CA THR A 201 22.12 -7.21 8.76
C THR A 201 23.02 -6.20 9.43
N LEU A 202 22.99 -6.20 10.78
CA LEU A 202 23.98 -5.47 11.55
C LEU A 202 25.32 -5.84 10.93
N PRO A 203 26.12 -4.85 10.50
CA PRO A 203 27.44 -5.15 10.02
C PRO A 203 28.12 -5.96 11.10
N LYS A 204 28.53 -7.21 10.79
CA LYS A 204 29.34 -8.03 11.71
C LYS A 204 30.44 -7.11 12.19
N ARG A 205 30.31 -6.57 13.39
CA ARG A 205 31.43 -5.89 14.03
C ARG A 205 32.56 -6.93 14.04
N LYS A 206 33.56 -6.72 13.22
CA LYS A 206 34.82 -7.45 13.38
C LYS A 206 35.15 -7.26 14.84
N PRO A 207 35.37 -8.37 15.59
CA PRO A 207 35.82 -8.23 16.98
C PRO A 207 37.04 -7.30 16.94
N ALA A 208 36.95 -6.17 17.63
CA ALA A 208 38.12 -5.33 17.79
C ALA A 208 39.17 -6.23 18.40
N LEU A 209 40.31 -6.38 17.70
CA LEU A 209 41.47 -7.01 18.27
C LEU A 209 41.78 -6.23 19.53
N VAL A 210 41.38 -6.79 20.67
CA VAL A 210 41.81 -6.28 21.98
C VAL A 210 43.33 -6.43 21.94
N PRO A 211 44.10 -5.32 21.99
CA PRO A 211 45.55 -5.43 22.03
C PRO A 211 45.89 -6.27 23.24
N ALA A 212 46.60 -7.36 23.04
CA ALA A 212 47.08 -8.21 24.12
C ALA A 212 47.74 -7.30 25.16
N ALA A 213 47.34 -7.47 26.43
CA ALA A 213 47.94 -6.72 27.53
C ALA A 213 49.47 -6.83 27.42
N VAL A 214 50.09 -5.74 27.09
CA VAL A 214 51.57 -5.67 27.04
C VAL A 214 52.02 -5.85 28.48
N ASN A 215 52.60 -7.01 28.77
CA ASN A 215 53.33 -7.21 30.04
C ASN A 215 54.48 -6.23 30.05
N VAL A 216 54.29 -5.12 30.70
CA VAL A 216 55.38 -4.18 30.96
C VAL A 216 56.28 -4.86 31.98
N LYS A 217 57.34 -5.51 31.46
CA LYS A 217 58.46 -5.92 32.33
C LYS A 217 59.02 -4.69 32.93
N LEU A 218 58.92 -4.57 34.25
CA LEU A 218 59.57 -3.52 35.04
C LEU A 218 61.07 -3.56 34.73
N ALA A 219 61.64 -2.41 34.43
CA ALA A 219 63.08 -2.30 34.23
C ALA A 219 63.87 -2.81 35.46
N PRO A 220 65.04 -3.45 35.28
CA PRO A 220 65.81 -3.93 36.42
C PRO A 220 66.19 -2.75 37.29
N GLY A 221 65.72 -2.75 38.56
CA GLY A 221 65.95 -1.70 39.56
C GLY A 221 64.72 -1.08 40.20
N ALA A 222 63.50 -1.33 39.71
CA ALA A 222 62.27 -0.85 40.32
C ALA A 222 61.89 -1.75 41.51
N ARG A 223 62.07 -1.26 42.75
CA ARG A 223 61.54 -1.90 43.99
C ARG A 223 60.14 -1.41 44.25
N ARG A 224 59.24 -2.35 44.53
CA ARG A 224 57.95 -2.03 45.15
C ARG A 224 58.22 -1.64 46.59
N ASP A 225 57.88 -0.42 46.97
CA ASP A 225 57.81 -0.02 48.35
C ASP A 225 56.58 -0.64 48.99
N THR A 226 56.79 -1.60 49.85
CA THR A 226 55.77 -2.13 50.78
C THR A 226 55.99 -1.46 52.13
N SER A 227 55.31 -0.33 52.36
CA SER A 227 55.19 0.21 53.68
C SER A 227 54.17 -0.61 54.46
N PRO A 228 54.53 -1.13 55.65
CA PRO A 228 53.53 -1.72 56.54
C PRO A 228 52.89 -0.58 57.35
N ASP A 229 51.59 -0.45 57.25
CA ASP A 229 50.82 0.36 58.15
C ASP A 229 50.78 -0.28 59.55
N THR A 230 51.24 0.53 60.51
CA THR A 230 50.98 0.40 61.93
C THR A 230 49.65 1.00 62.30
#